data_8629f7c3e5238368ba64265b42285660
#
_entry.id   8629f7c3e5238368ba64265b42285660
#
_cell.length_a   1.000
_cell.length_b   1.000
_cell.length_c   1.000
_cell.angle_alpha   90.00
_cell.angle_beta   90.00
_cell.angle_gamma   90.00
#
_symmetry.space_group_name_H-M   'P 1'
#
loop_
_entity.id
_entity.type
_entity.pdbx_description
1 polymer ?
#
loop_
_entity_poly.entity_id
_entity_poly.type
_entity_poly.pdbx_seq_one_letter_code
_entity_poly.pdbx_strand_id
1 'polypeptide(L)'
;MRHRPPTVKLPLSPDEIDGRTVTFRPVRDGIDSEVSGVLQVIEDADGFNVNASYVVSENPPRSHVYWFDQSEIDSIARSLSKEKRRILIVDDDPDSTHLVKILLEKTGNYVVLEENDADQAHQSARNFRPHAILLDIMMPKTDGSEVAAQIEADPELCGTPIIFLTALITEPETKAGLRIEGHRSLAKPINIPRLIDQIEESLPTVTTTPSRSQE
;
A
#
# COMPACT_ATOMS: atom_id res chain seq x y z
N MET A 1 -36.01 22.27 1.77
CA MET A 1 -35.02 22.57 2.86
C MET A 1 -33.66 22.21 2.33
N ARG A 2 -32.72 23.17 2.22
CA ARG A 2 -31.32 22.82 1.90
C ARG A 2 -30.73 22.22 3.16
N HIS A 3 -30.45 20.92 3.14
CA HIS A 3 -29.73 20.27 4.24
C HIS A 3 -28.38 20.99 4.41
N ARG A 4 -28.09 21.48 5.60
CA ARG A 4 -26.78 22.02 5.94
C ARG A 4 -25.77 20.85 5.88
N PRO A 5 -24.58 21.06 5.27
CA PRO A 5 -23.56 20.02 5.28
C PRO A 5 -23.16 19.65 6.72
N PRO A 6 -22.81 18.38 6.96
CA PRO A 6 -22.37 17.95 8.29
C PRO A 6 -21.03 18.56 8.66
N THR A 7 -20.94 19.16 9.84
CA THR A 7 -19.66 19.63 10.40
C THR A 7 -18.90 18.45 10.99
N VAL A 8 -17.61 18.34 10.67
CA VAL A 8 -16.74 17.25 11.11
C VAL A 8 -15.50 17.78 11.83
N LYS A 9 -14.92 16.94 12.70
CA LYS A 9 -13.58 17.16 13.25
C LYS A 9 -12.58 16.44 12.36
N LEU A 10 -11.57 17.17 11.90
CA LEU A 10 -10.53 16.57 11.07
C LEU A 10 -9.51 15.85 11.95
N PRO A 11 -9.29 14.54 11.73
CA PRO A 11 -8.24 13.78 12.43
C PRO A 11 -6.83 13.99 11.84
N LEU A 12 -6.75 14.64 10.69
CA LEU A 12 -5.53 15.07 9.99
C LEU A 12 -5.63 16.57 9.70
N SER A 13 -4.51 17.20 9.33
CA SER A 13 -4.56 18.60 8.88
C SER A 13 -5.38 18.74 7.60
N PRO A 14 -6.02 19.91 7.36
CA PRO A 14 -6.74 20.14 6.11
C PRO A 14 -5.92 19.85 4.86
N ASP A 15 -4.64 20.24 4.84
CA ASP A 15 -3.72 20.03 3.71
C ASP A 15 -3.41 18.55 3.44
N GLU A 16 -3.55 17.68 4.43
CA GLU A 16 -3.35 16.24 4.27
C GLU A 16 -4.57 15.55 3.66
N ILE A 17 -5.74 16.18 3.72
CA ILE A 17 -7.02 15.65 3.25
C ILE A 17 -7.43 16.30 1.93
N ASP A 18 -7.32 17.62 1.83
CA ASP A 18 -7.75 18.38 0.65
C ASP A 18 -7.00 17.97 -0.62
N GLY A 19 -7.72 17.88 -1.71
CA GLY A 19 -7.16 17.46 -3.00
C GLY A 19 -6.86 15.95 -3.14
N ARG A 20 -7.05 15.15 -2.08
CA ARG A 20 -6.85 13.69 -2.16
C ARG A 20 -7.95 13.00 -2.92
N THR A 21 -7.58 12.08 -3.78
CA THR A 21 -8.53 11.19 -4.45
C THR A 21 -8.85 10.01 -3.53
N VAL A 22 -10.13 9.76 -3.30
CA VAL A 22 -10.63 8.66 -2.48
C VAL A 22 -11.67 7.86 -3.24
N THR A 23 -11.75 6.57 -2.91
CA THR A 23 -12.84 5.69 -3.36
C THR A 23 -13.81 5.49 -2.21
N PHE A 24 -15.10 5.69 -2.45
CA PHE A 24 -16.15 5.60 -1.44
C PHE A 24 -17.47 5.14 -2.05
N ARG A 25 -18.44 4.78 -1.20
CA ARG A 25 -19.79 4.43 -1.63
C ARG A 25 -20.77 5.50 -1.16
N PRO A 26 -21.35 6.28 -2.07
CA PRO A 26 -22.32 7.33 -1.72
C PRO A 26 -23.71 6.75 -1.41
N VAL A 27 -23.79 5.90 -0.40
CA VAL A 27 -25.03 5.16 -0.03
C VAL A 27 -26.19 6.10 0.31
N ARG A 28 -25.92 7.28 0.86
CA ARG A 28 -26.96 8.29 1.15
C ARG A 28 -27.57 8.90 -0.10
N ASP A 29 -26.87 8.84 -1.22
CA ASP A 29 -27.36 9.25 -2.54
C ASP A 29 -28.04 8.10 -3.28
N GLY A 30 -28.19 6.92 -2.64
CA GLY A 30 -28.81 5.73 -3.22
C GLY A 30 -27.90 4.96 -4.19
N ILE A 31 -26.59 5.22 -4.17
CA ILE A 31 -25.59 4.56 -5.02
C ILE A 31 -24.86 3.52 -4.19
N ASP A 32 -25.02 2.26 -4.55
CA ASP A 32 -24.38 1.11 -3.85
C ASP A 32 -23.13 0.58 -4.58
N SER A 33 -22.57 1.38 -5.48
CA SER A 33 -21.30 1.09 -6.17
C SER A 33 -20.21 2.03 -5.67
N GLU A 34 -18.96 1.55 -5.76
CA GLU A 34 -17.80 2.40 -5.46
C GLU A 34 -17.60 3.45 -6.55
N VAL A 35 -17.35 4.66 -6.13
CA VAL A 35 -17.02 5.81 -6.98
C VAL A 35 -15.74 6.45 -6.50
N SER A 36 -15.03 7.12 -7.41
CA SER A 36 -13.84 7.90 -7.06
C SER A 36 -14.17 9.38 -7.11
N GLY A 37 -13.66 10.14 -6.14
CA GLY A 37 -13.82 11.59 -6.08
C GLY A 37 -12.63 12.26 -5.42
N VAL A 38 -12.47 13.55 -5.68
CA VAL A 38 -11.44 14.39 -5.05
C VAL A 38 -12.03 15.07 -3.85
N LEU A 39 -11.41 14.91 -2.69
CA LEU A 39 -11.83 15.54 -1.44
C LEU A 39 -11.63 17.05 -1.50
N GLN A 40 -12.56 17.77 -0.94
CA GLN A 40 -12.51 19.22 -0.69
C GLN A 40 -12.82 19.48 0.78
N VAL A 41 -11.92 20.18 1.44
CA VAL A 41 -12.09 20.64 2.81
C VAL A 41 -12.55 22.10 2.78
N ILE A 42 -13.67 22.37 3.44
CA ILE A 42 -14.23 23.71 3.55
C ILE A 42 -14.29 24.07 5.03
N GLU A 43 -13.62 25.14 5.42
CA GLU A 43 -13.70 25.71 6.75
C GLU A 43 -14.80 26.77 6.80
N ASP A 44 -15.66 26.70 7.80
CA ASP A 44 -16.69 27.70 8.07
C ASP A 44 -16.67 28.13 9.55
N ALA A 45 -17.61 29.00 9.95
CA ALA A 45 -17.68 29.51 11.32
C ALA A 45 -17.93 28.45 12.41
N ASP A 46 -18.44 27.29 12.02
CA ASP A 46 -18.80 26.19 12.92
C ASP A 46 -17.77 25.02 12.88
N GLY A 47 -16.78 25.06 11.98
CA GLY A 47 -15.74 24.06 11.84
C GLY A 47 -15.50 23.64 10.39
N PHE A 48 -15.18 22.36 10.17
CA PHE A 48 -14.86 21.84 8.85
C PHE A 48 -16.01 21.02 8.26
N ASN A 49 -16.17 21.15 6.94
CA ASN A 49 -17.06 20.33 6.13
C ASN A 49 -16.20 19.67 5.05
N VAL A 50 -16.40 18.38 4.79
CA VAL A 50 -15.65 17.64 3.76
C VAL A 50 -16.62 17.07 2.75
N ASN A 51 -16.31 17.27 1.48
CA ASN A 51 -17.06 16.68 0.38
C ASN A 51 -16.16 16.07 -0.68
N ALA A 52 -16.73 15.31 -1.59
CA ALA A 52 -16.10 14.93 -2.83
C ALA A 52 -17.08 15.06 -3.99
N SER A 53 -16.58 15.61 -5.10
CA SER A 53 -17.30 15.56 -6.37
C SER A 53 -17.04 14.26 -7.09
N TYR A 54 -18.07 13.60 -7.56
CA TYR A 54 -18.00 12.34 -8.30
C TYR A 54 -18.95 12.34 -9.50
N VAL A 55 -18.70 11.49 -10.48
CA VAL A 55 -19.51 11.37 -11.69
C VAL A 55 -20.16 9.99 -11.74
N VAL A 56 -21.46 9.96 -11.95
CA VAL A 56 -22.18 8.72 -12.22
C VAL A 56 -22.25 8.53 -13.73
N SER A 57 -21.99 7.29 -14.16
CA SER A 57 -22.08 6.91 -15.59
C SER A 57 -23.57 6.84 -16.03
N GLU A 58 -24.17 7.99 -16.15
CA GLU A 58 -25.49 8.17 -16.75
C GLU A 58 -25.35 8.81 -18.14
N ASN A 59 -26.39 8.75 -18.93
CA ASN A 59 -26.42 9.42 -20.23
C ASN A 59 -27.48 10.53 -20.23
N PRO A 60 -27.10 11.82 -20.13
CA PRO A 60 -25.74 12.38 -20.01
C PRO A 60 -25.13 12.20 -18.61
N PRO A 61 -23.78 12.15 -18.49
CA PRO A 61 -23.11 12.03 -17.20
C PRO A 61 -23.40 13.23 -16.31
N ARG A 62 -23.67 12.98 -15.03
CA ARG A 62 -23.95 14.02 -14.04
C ARG A 62 -22.89 14.01 -12.95
N SER A 63 -22.47 15.21 -12.57
CA SER A 63 -21.61 15.41 -11.41
C SER A 63 -22.48 15.57 -10.16
N HIS A 64 -22.11 14.85 -9.13
CA HIS A 64 -22.73 14.88 -7.81
C HIS A 64 -21.71 15.33 -6.77
N VAL A 65 -22.18 15.87 -5.64
CA VAL A 65 -21.36 16.24 -4.50
C VAL A 65 -21.83 15.46 -3.29
N TYR A 66 -20.96 14.65 -2.73
CA TYR A 66 -21.21 13.86 -1.52
C TYR A 66 -20.55 14.53 -0.32
N TRP A 67 -21.31 14.72 0.75
CA TRP A 67 -20.84 15.30 2.01
C TRP A 67 -20.60 14.18 3.02
N PHE A 68 -19.36 14.08 3.50
CA PHE A 68 -18.96 13.04 4.44
C PHE A 68 -19.37 13.37 5.87
N ASP A 69 -19.83 12.37 6.61
CA ASP A 69 -20.02 12.47 8.05
C ASP A 69 -18.75 12.16 8.83
N GLN A 70 -18.79 12.26 10.17
CA GLN A 70 -17.63 12.05 11.02
C GLN A 70 -17.07 10.64 10.89
N SER A 71 -17.90 9.60 10.83
CA SER A 71 -17.43 8.22 10.77
C SER A 71 -16.74 7.88 9.45
N GLU A 72 -17.23 8.47 8.38
CA GLU A 72 -16.65 8.34 7.04
C GLU A 72 -15.31 9.08 6.96
N ILE A 73 -15.23 10.30 7.51
CA ILE A 73 -13.96 11.06 7.58
C ILE A 73 -12.93 10.36 8.44
N ASP A 74 -13.31 9.79 9.57
CA ASP A 74 -12.41 9.00 10.42
C ASP A 74 -11.88 7.76 9.67
N SER A 75 -12.71 7.13 8.85
CA SER A 75 -12.31 5.99 8.02
C SER A 75 -11.35 6.40 6.91
N ILE A 76 -11.66 7.50 6.22
CA ILE A 76 -10.81 8.08 5.16
C ILE A 76 -9.46 8.50 5.75
N ALA A 77 -9.47 9.21 6.88
CA ALA A 77 -8.24 9.65 7.53
C ALA A 77 -7.34 8.47 7.98
N ARG A 78 -7.94 7.40 8.53
CA ARG A 78 -7.19 6.17 8.81
C ARG A 78 -6.56 5.56 7.55
N SER A 79 -7.25 5.65 6.42
CA SER A 79 -6.71 5.18 5.14
C SER A 79 -5.58 6.09 4.62
N LEU A 80 -5.72 7.42 4.77
CA LEU A 80 -4.73 8.41 4.34
C LEU A 80 -3.50 8.45 5.26
N SER A 81 -3.69 8.28 6.56
CA SER A 81 -2.60 8.25 7.56
C SER A 81 -1.88 6.91 7.63
N LYS A 82 -2.34 5.90 6.90
CA LYS A 82 -1.63 4.64 6.79
C LYS A 82 -0.30 4.92 6.11
N GLU A 83 0.79 4.88 6.87
CA GLU A 83 2.14 4.98 6.30
C GLU A 83 2.25 3.98 5.15
N LYS A 84 2.62 4.49 3.97
CA LYS A 84 2.85 3.61 2.82
C LYS A 84 3.91 2.58 3.18
N ARG A 85 3.67 1.34 2.83
CA ARG A 85 4.64 0.27 3.03
C ARG A 85 5.83 0.48 2.12
N ARG A 86 7.02 0.53 2.70
CA ARG A 86 8.28 0.62 1.93
C ARG A 86 8.68 -0.76 1.48
N ILE A 87 8.80 -0.94 0.19
CA ILE A 87 9.20 -2.20 -0.45
C ILE A 87 10.51 -1.97 -1.19
N LEU A 88 11.53 -2.76 -0.87
CA LEU A 88 12.74 -2.82 -1.68
C LEU A 88 12.57 -3.96 -2.67
N ILE A 89 12.81 -3.70 -3.94
CA ILE A 89 12.91 -4.73 -4.97
C ILE A 89 14.34 -4.81 -5.49
N VAL A 90 14.90 -6.01 -5.49
CA VAL A 90 16.26 -6.32 -5.95
C VAL A 90 16.18 -7.34 -7.07
N ASP A 91 16.58 -6.94 -8.26
CA ASP A 91 16.54 -7.75 -9.48
C ASP A 91 17.45 -7.09 -10.52
N ASP A 92 18.32 -7.84 -11.17
CA ASP A 92 19.26 -7.29 -12.17
C ASP A 92 18.60 -6.84 -13.47
N ASP A 93 17.32 -7.12 -13.66
CA ASP A 93 16.52 -6.62 -14.77
C ASP A 93 15.77 -5.32 -14.40
N PRO A 94 16.23 -4.13 -14.89
CA PRO A 94 15.59 -2.86 -14.57
C PRO A 94 14.15 -2.74 -15.09
N ASP A 95 13.81 -3.40 -16.18
CA ASP A 95 12.46 -3.37 -16.75
C ASP A 95 11.49 -4.13 -15.84
N SER A 96 11.95 -5.24 -15.27
CA SER A 96 11.20 -6.03 -14.28
C SER A 96 10.94 -5.23 -12.99
N THR A 97 11.99 -4.63 -12.41
CA THR A 97 11.85 -3.82 -11.18
C THR A 97 10.93 -2.63 -11.40
N HIS A 98 11.11 -1.93 -12.52
CA HIS A 98 10.31 -0.75 -12.85
C HIS A 98 8.83 -1.07 -13.04
N LEU A 99 8.51 -2.17 -13.72
CA LEU A 99 7.13 -2.62 -13.90
C LEU A 99 6.46 -2.92 -12.56
N VAL A 100 7.13 -3.70 -11.71
CA VAL A 100 6.61 -4.05 -10.38
C VAL A 100 6.40 -2.81 -9.52
N LYS A 101 7.34 -1.88 -9.53
CA LYS A 101 7.22 -0.58 -8.83
C LYS A 101 5.98 0.18 -9.27
N ILE A 102 5.81 0.42 -10.58
CA ILE A 102 4.65 1.16 -11.10
C ILE A 102 3.35 0.50 -10.63
N LEU A 103 3.25 -0.83 -10.72
CA LEU A 103 2.04 -1.55 -10.39
C LEU A 103 1.75 -1.53 -8.89
N LEU A 104 2.75 -1.67 -8.02
CA LEU A 104 2.58 -1.58 -6.58
C LEU A 104 2.24 -0.15 -6.13
N GLU A 105 2.96 0.86 -6.63
CA GLU A 105 2.74 2.27 -6.25
C GLU A 105 1.38 2.79 -6.73
N LYS A 106 0.87 2.29 -7.86
CA LYS A 106 -0.47 2.60 -8.36
C LYS A 106 -1.59 2.21 -7.39
N THR A 107 -1.36 1.26 -6.50
CA THR A 107 -2.34 0.91 -5.46
C THR A 107 -2.49 1.99 -4.40
N GLY A 108 -1.55 2.93 -4.30
CA GLY A 108 -1.50 3.97 -3.28
C GLY A 108 -0.94 3.54 -1.93
N ASN A 109 -0.75 2.23 -1.70
CA ASN A 109 -0.36 1.64 -0.40
C ASN A 109 1.16 1.47 -0.23
N TYR A 110 1.93 1.57 -1.31
CA TYR A 110 3.36 1.26 -1.32
C TYR A 110 4.22 2.42 -1.80
N VAL A 111 5.46 2.45 -1.33
CA VAL A 111 6.59 3.20 -1.88
C VAL A 111 7.66 2.18 -2.20
N VAL A 112 8.15 2.15 -3.43
CA VAL A 112 9.08 1.11 -3.89
C VAL A 112 10.42 1.71 -4.27
N LEU A 113 11.49 1.17 -3.66
CA LEU A 113 12.86 1.42 -4.08
C LEU A 113 13.31 0.27 -4.99
N GLU A 114 13.84 0.62 -6.15
CA GLU A 114 14.45 -0.30 -7.10
C GLU A 114 15.95 -0.37 -6.85
N GLU A 115 16.52 -1.58 -6.79
CA GLU A 115 17.95 -1.83 -6.72
C GLU A 115 18.31 -2.90 -7.76
N ASN A 116 19.17 -2.55 -8.69
CA ASN A 116 19.54 -3.44 -9.79
C ASN A 116 20.98 -3.96 -9.69
N ASP A 117 21.67 -3.61 -8.61
CA ASP A 117 22.97 -4.15 -8.26
C ASP A 117 22.89 -4.93 -6.94
N ALA A 118 23.03 -6.25 -7.03
CA ALA A 118 22.97 -7.14 -5.88
C ALA A 118 23.99 -6.76 -4.78
N ASP A 119 25.17 -6.25 -5.17
CA ASP A 119 26.21 -5.83 -4.23
C ASP A 119 25.80 -4.59 -3.42
N GLN A 120 24.85 -3.79 -3.91
CA GLN A 120 24.32 -2.61 -3.22
C GLN A 120 23.06 -2.92 -2.40
N ALA A 121 22.46 -4.07 -2.58
CA ALA A 121 21.15 -4.41 -2.00
C ALA A 121 21.12 -4.26 -0.46
N HIS A 122 22.16 -4.73 0.24
CA HIS A 122 22.27 -4.60 1.69
C HIS A 122 22.33 -3.14 2.13
N GLN A 123 23.16 -2.30 1.47
CA GLN A 123 23.29 -0.88 1.79
C GLN A 123 21.97 -0.12 1.48
N SER A 124 21.34 -0.44 0.36
CA SER A 124 20.02 0.12 -0.01
C SER A 124 18.96 -0.25 1.01
N ALA A 125 18.95 -1.49 1.51
CA ALA A 125 18.04 -1.93 2.57
C ALA A 125 18.28 -1.14 3.88
N ARG A 126 19.51 -0.95 4.31
CA ARG A 126 19.84 -0.15 5.51
C ARG A 126 19.35 1.28 5.42
N ASN A 127 19.56 1.92 4.27
CA ASN A 127 19.21 3.32 4.07
C ASN A 127 17.68 3.51 3.96
N PHE A 128 17.02 2.62 3.24
CA PHE A 128 15.59 2.73 2.94
C PHE A 128 14.71 2.18 4.07
N ARG A 129 15.22 1.22 4.85
CA ARG A 129 14.51 0.51 5.93
C ARG A 129 13.17 -0.04 5.43
N PRO A 130 13.19 -0.98 4.50
CA PRO A 130 11.97 -1.53 3.90
C PRO A 130 11.16 -2.32 4.93
N HIS A 131 9.85 -2.38 4.71
CA HIS A 131 8.95 -3.23 5.47
C HIS A 131 8.92 -4.67 4.92
N ALA A 132 9.25 -4.85 3.61
CA ALA A 132 9.49 -6.13 2.98
C ALA A 132 10.47 -5.97 1.82
N ILE A 133 11.17 -7.06 1.49
CA ILE A 133 12.14 -7.11 0.39
C ILE A 133 11.66 -8.15 -0.62
N LEU A 134 11.59 -7.75 -1.88
CA LEU A 134 11.37 -8.62 -3.04
C LEU A 134 12.73 -8.87 -3.67
N LEU A 135 13.14 -10.13 -3.80
CA LEU A 135 14.51 -10.47 -4.15
C LEU A 135 14.55 -11.54 -5.22
N ASP A 136 15.12 -11.25 -6.38
CA ASP A 136 15.40 -12.30 -7.35
C ASP A 136 16.53 -13.21 -6.82
N ILE A 137 16.39 -14.50 -7.09
CA ILE A 137 17.42 -15.48 -6.74
C ILE A 137 18.53 -15.46 -7.78
N MET A 138 18.17 -15.42 -9.07
CA MET A 138 19.10 -15.64 -10.16
C MET A 138 19.65 -14.32 -10.71
N MET A 139 20.58 -13.71 -10.00
CA MET A 139 21.28 -12.49 -10.48
C MET A 139 22.72 -12.80 -10.87
N PRO A 140 23.30 -12.08 -11.86
CA PRO A 140 24.72 -12.16 -12.18
C PRO A 140 25.60 -11.77 -10.99
N LYS A 141 26.72 -12.45 -10.79
CA LYS A 141 27.74 -12.22 -9.77
C LYS A 141 27.37 -12.64 -8.35
N THR A 142 26.22 -12.21 -7.83
CA THR A 142 25.80 -12.48 -6.45
C THR A 142 24.43 -13.16 -6.47
N ASP A 143 24.32 -14.33 -5.88
CA ASP A 143 23.06 -15.07 -5.74
C ASP A 143 22.14 -14.34 -4.74
N GLY A 144 20.83 -14.32 -5.03
CA GLY A 144 19.85 -13.75 -4.11
C GLY A 144 19.87 -14.38 -2.72
N SER A 145 20.23 -15.65 -2.59
CA SER A 145 20.41 -16.31 -1.30
C SER A 145 21.56 -15.69 -0.48
N GLU A 146 22.65 -15.27 -1.13
CA GLU A 146 23.75 -14.57 -0.46
C GLU A 146 23.32 -13.19 0.04
N VAL A 147 22.54 -12.47 -0.77
CA VAL A 147 21.95 -11.17 -0.37
C VAL A 147 21.01 -11.37 0.82
N ALA A 148 20.14 -12.38 0.79
CA ALA A 148 19.24 -12.71 1.88
C ALA A 148 20.01 -13.01 3.18
N ALA A 149 21.06 -13.82 3.11
CA ALA A 149 21.92 -14.13 4.27
C ALA A 149 22.61 -12.88 4.86
N GLN A 150 23.04 -11.93 4.02
CA GLN A 150 23.61 -10.65 4.49
C GLN A 150 22.58 -9.79 5.22
N ILE A 151 21.34 -9.73 4.70
CA ILE A 151 20.25 -9.00 5.31
C ILE A 151 19.83 -9.62 6.64
N GLU A 152 19.75 -10.95 6.72
CA GLU A 152 19.40 -11.66 7.94
C GLU A 152 20.48 -11.57 9.03
N ALA A 153 21.75 -11.47 8.64
CA ALA A 153 22.86 -11.29 9.57
C ALA A 153 22.93 -9.86 10.15
N ASP A 154 22.24 -8.89 9.55
CA ASP A 154 22.21 -7.51 10.02
C ASP A 154 21.16 -7.31 11.11
N PRO A 155 21.55 -6.93 12.35
CA PRO A 155 20.61 -6.72 13.45
C PRO A 155 19.52 -5.67 13.18
N GLU A 156 19.74 -4.71 12.27
CA GLU A 156 18.75 -3.70 11.90
C GLU A 156 17.75 -4.21 10.86
N LEU A 157 18.06 -5.28 10.14
CA LEU A 157 17.28 -5.80 9.02
C LEU A 157 16.76 -7.23 9.24
N CYS A 158 17.31 -7.98 10.20
CA CYS A 158 17.02 -9.42 10.41
C CYS A 158 15.55 -9.78 10.61
N GLY A 159 14.70 -8.81 10.93
CA GLY A 159 13.25 -9.01 11.05
C GLY A 159 12.46 -8.62 9.78
N THR A 160 13.15 -8.13 8.75
CA THR A 160 12.49 -7.70 7.52
C THR A 160 12.13 -8.93 6.67
N PRO A 161 10.85 -9.17 6.35
CA PRO A 161 10.46 -10.31 5.55
C PRO A 161 11.02 -10.22 4.12
N ILE A 162 11.56 -11.34 3.65
CA ILE A 162 12.07 -11.51 2.28
C ILE A 162 11.09 -12.42 1.52
N ILE A 163 10.77 -12.01 0.28
CA ILE A 163 9.97 -12.79 -0.68
C ILE A 163 10.82 -12.96 -1.93
N PHE A 164 11.17 -14.22 -2.23
CA PHE A 164 11.91 -14.52 -3.43
C PHE A 164 11.02 -14.43 -4.69
N LEU A 165 11.53 -13.76 -5.72
CA LEU A 165 10.93 -13.71 -7.05
C LEU A 165 11.82 -14.57 -7.97
N THR A 166 11.30 -15.66 -8.52
CA THR A 166 12.18 -16.57 -9.24
C THR A 166 11.50 -17.34 -10.37
N ALA A 167 12.26 -17.64 -11.41
CA ALA A 167 11.84 -18.56 -12.46
C ALA A 167 12.07 -20.04 -12.10
N LEU A 168 12.71 -20.34 -10.95
CA LEU A 168 13.03 -21.71 -10.52
C LEU A 168 11.82 -22.52 -10.05
N ILE A 169 10.71 -21.85 -9.74
CA ILE A 169 9.47 -22.49 -9.28
C ILE A 169 8.33 -22.19 -10.23
N THR A 170 7.30 -23.01 -10.16
CA THR A 170 6.09 -22.87 -10.94
C THR A 170 4.95 -22.23 -10.13
N GLU A 171 3.95 -21.70 -10.81
CA GLU A 171 2.72 -21.21 -10.17
C GLU A 171 2.02 -22.22 -9.22
N PRO A 172 1.90 -23.53 -9.57
CA PRO A 172 1.36 -24.52 -8.66
C PRO A 172 2.19 -24.68 -7.36
N GLU A 173 3.53 -24.65 -7.47
CA GLU A 173 4.44 -24.75 -6.31
C GLU A 173 4.32 -23.50 -5.41
N THR A 174 4.22 -22.32 -6.00
CA THR A 174 3.91 -21.09 -5.24
C THR A 174 2.55 -21.23 -4.52
N LYS A 175 1.52 -21.76 -5.20
CA LYS A 175 0.20 -21.99 -4.58
C LYS A 175 0.23 -23.03 -3.46
N ALA A 176 1.11 -23.99 -3.55
CA ALA A 176 1.36 -24.96 -2.49
C ALA A 176 2.12 -24.37 -1.28
N GLY A 177 2.54 -23.11 -1.35
CA GLY A 177 3.28 -22.43 -0.28
C GLY A 177 4.73 -22.88 -0.18
N LEU A 178 5.33 -23.31 -1.30
CA LEU A 178 6.74 -23.69 -1.33
C LEU A 178 7.61 -22.53 -0.85
N ARG A 179 8.51 -22.83 0.05
CA ARG A 179 9.49 -21.88 0.58
C ARG A 179 10.87 -22.24 0.08
N ILE A 180 11.68 -21.24 -0.22
CA ILE A 180 13.09 -21.38 -0.54
C ILE A 180 13.86 -20.82 0.65
N GLU A 181 14.73 -21.63 1.25
CA GLU A 181 15.52 -21.26 2.44
C GLU A 181 14.69 -20.68 3.60
N GLY A 182 13.45 -21.14 3.76
CA GLY A 182 12.53 -20.65 4.79
C GLY A 182 11.72 -19.42 4.39
N HIS A 183 12.09 -18.72 3.31
CA HIS A 183 11.40 -17.55 2.80
C HIS A 183 10.24 -17.90 1.87
N ARG A 184 9.24 -17.04 1.81
CA ARG A 184 8.18 -17.12 0.80
C ARG A 184 8.77 -16.94 -0.58
N SER A 185 8.15 -17.54 -1.57
CA SER A 185 8.60 -17.45 -2.95
C SER A 185 7.42 -17.26 -3.92
N LEU A 186 7.65 -16.52 -4.99
CA LEU A 186 6.69 -16.26 -6.04
C LEU A 186 7.33 -16.53 -7.41
N ALA A 187 6.62 -17.30 -8.23
CA ALA A 187 7.07 -17.60 -9.58
C ALA A 187 7.02 -16.37 -10.51
N LYS A 188 8.05 -16.20 -11.33
CA LYS A 188 8.00 -15.30 -12.49
C LYS A 188 7.29 -16.02 -13.67
N PRO A 189 6.43 -15.34 -14.46
CA PRO A 189 6.10 -13.91 -14.42
C PRO A 189 5.23 -13.53 -13.22
N ILE A 190 5.50 -12.35 -12.66
CA ILE A 190 4.92 -11.92 -11.39
C ILE A 190 3.42 -11.61 -11.54
N ASN A 191 2.60 -12.31 -10.78
CA ASN A 191 1.18 -12.01 -10.62
C ASN A 191 1.00 -10.97 -9.50
N ILE A 192 0.67 -9.73 -9.86
CA ILE A 192 0.63 -8.58 -8.92
C ILE A 192 -0.39 -8.77 -7.79
N PRO A 193 -1.66 -9.17 -8.01
CA PRO A 193 -2.59 -9.47 -6.93
C PRO A 193 -2.00 -10.43 -5.90
N ARG A 194 -1.37 -11.50 -6.36
CA ARG A 194 -0.77 -12.50 -5.48
C ARG A 194 0.47 -12.00 -4.77
N LEU A 195 1.28 -11.14 -5.43
CA LEU A 195 2.41 -10.48 -4.77
C LEU A 195 1.93 -9.61 -3.62
N ILE A 196 0.86 -8.85 -3.82
CA ILE A 196 0.25 -8.03 -2.79
C ILE A 196 -0.22 -8.89 -1.61
N ASP A 197 -0.93 -10.00 -1.87
CA ASP A 197 -1.36 -10.91 -0.82
C ASP A 197 -0.16 -11.44 -0.01
N GLN A 198 0.91 -11.85 -0.68
CA GLN A 198 2.12 -12.33 0.01
C GLN A 198 2.85 -11.24 0.81
N ILE A 199 2.90 -10.01 0.30
CA ILE A 199 3.45 -8.88 1.04
C ILE A 199 2.64 -8.66 2.32
N GLU A 200 1.32 -8.51 2.21
CA GLU A 200 0.45 -8.22 3.36
C GLU A 200 0.46 -9.36 4.40
N GLU A 201 0.49 -10.61 3.96
CA GLU A 201 0.62 -11.77 4.85
C GLU A 201 2.00 -11.88 5.54
N SER A 202 3.04 -11.27 4.97
CA SER A 202 4.40 -11.30 5.52
C SER A 202 4.63 -10.16 6.52
N LEU A 203 3.84 -9.09 6.42
CA LEU A 203 3.97 -7.95 7.31
C LEU A 203 3.33 -8.22 8.67
N PRO A 204 3.94 -7.75 9.77
CA PRO A 204 3.34 -7.88 11.09
C PRO A 204 1.99 -7.17 11.11
N THR A 205 0.95 -7.89 11.54
CA THR A 205 -0.37 -7.29 11.82
C THR A 205 -0.21 -6.28 12.93
N VAL A 206 -0.50 -5.01 12.66
CA VAL A 206 -0.61 -3.98 13.70
C VAL A 206 -1.85 -4.32 14.53
N THR A 207 -1.68 -5.14 15.55
CA THR A 207 -2.71 -5.31 16.59
C THR A 207 -2.75 -4.01 17.38
N THR A 208 -3.71 -3.16 17.07
CA THR A 208 -4.09 -2.06 17.94
C THR A 208 -4.66 -2.69 19.23
N THR A 209 -3.79 -2.91 20.21
CA THR A 209 -4.24 -3.27 21.56
C THR A 209 -4.97 -2.05 22.12
N PRO A 210 -6.27 -2.14 22.44
CA PRO A 210 -6.92 -1.04 23.12
C PRO A 210 -6.23 -0.87 24.49
N SER A 211 -5.74 0.34 24.74
CA SER A 211 -5.23 0.73 26.05
C SER A 211 -6.29 0.44 27.10
N ARG A 212 -6.07 -0.59 27.89
CA ARG A 212 -6.87 -0.89 29.04
C ARG A 212 -6.62 0.24 30.03
N SER A 213 -7.57 1.15 30.14
CA SER A 213 -7.63 2.12 31.23
C SER A 213 -7.61 1.33 32.53
N GLN A 214 -6.56 1.49 33.31
CA GLN A 214 -6.56 1.06 34.70
C GLN A 214 -7.29 2.14 35.50
N GLU A 215 -8.36 1.72 36.18
CA GLU A 215 -8.95 2.41 37.31
C GLU A 215 -7.97 2.54 38.46
#